data_9ae331d03b8d7ba9df83392d1eb454b5
#
_entry.id   9ae331d03b8d7ba9df83392d1eb454b5
#
_cell.length_a   1.000
_cell.length_b   1.000
_cell.length_c   1.000
_cell.angle_alpha   90.00
_cell.angle_beta   90.00
_cell.angle_gamma   90.00
#
_symmetry.space_group_name_H-M   'P 1'
#
loop_
_entity.id
_entity.type
_entity.pdbx_description
1 polymer ?
#
loop_
_entity_poly.entity_id
_entity_poly.type
_entity_poly.pdbx_seq_one_letter_code
_entity_poly.pdbx_strand_id
1 'polypeptide(L)'
;MNLDRPCTDILTEAWQRYAFANDAGPYLLIPQAVMQPRTEQEIQAILASSKIKRVPVCFRAGGTSLSGQSVTDGWLVDIGRHWRSIESLDGGQRVRVQPGAIGGLVNAHLKSYGRKIGPDPSSINSAMIGGMLSNNSSGMCCGVVNNAYHTLESIRFILPDGSVWDTSQSSEAVRFRTEKAQLCNELLAIREAILGNPSLLDKIRRKYQQKNTVGYSLNAFVDYQEPLEIFSHLLIGAEGTLA
;
A
#
# COMPACT_ATOMS: atom_id res chain seq x y z
N MET A 1 -0.18 -29.30 8.21
CA MET A 1 -0.95 -28.53 7.22
C MET A 1 -0.16 -28.62 5.93
N ASN A 2 -0.63 -29.42 4.97
CA ASN A 2 0.10 -29.70 3.73
C ASN A 2 0.23 -28.42 2.91
N LEU A 3 1.48 -27.96 2.75
CA LEU A 3 1.90 -26.90 1.83
C LEU A 3 1.91 -27.39 0.36
N ASP A 4 1.15 -28.45 0.04
CA ASP A 4 1.12 -29.13 -1.27
C ASP A 4 0.16 -28.51 -2.30
N ARG A 5 -0.23 -27.23 -2.10
CA ARG A 5 -0.65 -26.41 -3.25
C ARG A 5 0.40 -25.31 -3.37
N PRO A 6 1.35 -25.48 -4.30
CA PRO A 6 2.35 -24.46 -4.51
C PRO A 6 1.64 -23.15 -4.89
N CYS A 7 1.99 -22.05 -4.22
CA CYS A 7 2.00 -20.75 -4.82
C CYS A 7 2.57 -20.95 -6.22
N THR A 8 1.76 -20.89 -7.25
CA THR A 8 2.00 -21.54 -8.55
C THR A 8 3.24 -20.99 -9.27
N ASP A 9 3.79 -19.86 -8.79
CA ASP A 9 4.97 -19.23 -9.37
C ASP A 9 5.95 -18.82 -8.26
N ILE A 10 6.75 -19.77 -7.74
CA ILE A 10 7.91 -19.47 -6.89
C ILE A 10 9.16 -19.54 -7.75
N LEU A 11 9.83 -18.40 -7.93
CA LEU A 11 11.03 -18.27 -8.73
C LEU A 11 12.26 -18.40 -7.83
N THR A 12 13.05 -19.48 -8.02
CA THR A 12 14.22 -19.80 -7.19
C THR A 12 15.51 -19.86 -7.96
N GLU A 13 15.42 -19.97 -9.29
CA GLU A 13 16.60 -20.01 -10.15
C GLU A 13 17.40 -18.70 -10.05
N ALA A 14 18.72 -18.80 -10.13
CA ALA A 14 19.61 -17.65 -9.94
C ALA A 14 19.24 -16.48 -10.86
N TRP A 15 19.04 -16.73 -12.14
CA TRP A 15 18.72 -15.69 -13.12
C TRP A 15 17.36 -15.03 -12.87
N GLN A 16 16.37 -15.81 -12.37
CA GLN A 16 15.05 -15.27 -11.99
C GLN A 16 15.17 -14.30 -10.82
N ARG A 17 15.91 -14.69 -9.77
CA ARG A 17 16.11 -13.86 -8.59
C ARG A 17 16.91 -12.59 -8.93
N TYR A 18 17.92 -12.70 -9.81
CA TYR A 18 18.67 -11.55 -10.30
C TYR A 18 17.79 -10.53 -11.05
N ALA A 19 16.78 -10.98 -11.79
CA ALA A 19 15.85 -10.11 -12.49
C ALA A 19 15.02 -9.21 -11.53
N PHE A 20 14.95 -9.56 -10.24
CA PHE A 20 14.26 -8.80 -9.21
C PHE A 20 15.21 -8.19 -8.16
N ALA A 21 16.52 -8.26 -8.37
CA ALA A 21 17.51 -7.85 -7.39
C ALA A 21 17.67 -6.34 -7.26
N ASN A 22 17.17 -5.55 -8.22
CA ASN A 22 17.24 -4.10 -8.21
C ASN A 22 15.85 -3.47 -8.45
N ASP A 23 15.69 -2.24 -8.01
CA ASP A 23 14.59 -1.36 -8.40
C ASP A 23 15.13 -0.23 -9.31
N ALA A 24 14.49 0.95 -9.34
CA ALA A 24 15.00 2.10 -10.08
C ALA A 24 16.12 2.85 -9.32
N GLY A 25 16.46 2.41 -8.12
CA GLY A 25 17.54 2.95 -7.30
C GLY A 25 18.88 2.26 -7.52
N PRO A 26 19.93 2.67 -6.80
CA PRO A 26 21.27 2.11 -6.92
C PRO A 26 21.49 0.82 -6.11
N TYR A 27 20.47 0.35 -5.42
CA TYR A 27 20.59 -0.79 -4.51
C TYR A 27 20.45 -2.12 -5.25
N LEU A 28 21.23 -3.11 -4.82
CA LEU A 28 21.19 -4.48 -5.33
C LEU A 28 21.08 -5.44 -4.14
N LEU A 29 19.93 -6.10 -3.99
CA LEU A 29 19.71 -7.16 -3.00
C LEU A 29 19.05 -8.34 -3.70
N ILE A 30 19.73 -9.49 -3.71
CA ILE A 30 19.24 -10.70 -4.39
C ILE A 30 18.28 -11.42 -3.44
N PRO A 31 16.97 -11.52 -3.76
CA PRO A 31 16.02 -12.22 -2.89
C PRO A 31 16.33 -13.72 -2.82
N GLN A 32 15.98 -14.35 -1.69
CA GLN A 32 16.07 -15.82 -1.55
C GLN A 32 15.09 -16.53 -2.48
N ALA A 33 13.90 -15.95 -2.66
CA ALA A 33 12.88 -16.40 -3.60
C ALA A 33 12.00 -15.23 -4.02
N VAL A 34 11.43 -15.31 -5.22
CA VAL A 34 10.36 -14.40 -5.67
C VAL A 34 9.06 -15.18 -5.75
N MET A 35 8.02 -14.70 -5.12
CA MET A 35 6.70 -15.31 -5.06
C MET A 35 5.69 -14.44 -5.79
N GLN A 36 4.87 -15.02 -6.65
CA GLN A 36 3.88 -14.32 -7.46
C GLN A 36 2.46 -14.82 -7.12
N PRO A 37 1.89 -14.39 -5.97
CA PRO A 37 0.59 -14.87 -5.51
C PRO A 37 -0.53 -14.42 -6.42
N ARG A 38 -1.56 -15.26 -6.55
CA ARG A 38 -2.77 -15.02 -7.35
C ARG A 38 -3.99 -14.67 -6.50
N THR A 39 -3.95 -15.05 -5.23
CA THR A 39 -5.06 -14.92 -4.29
C THR A 39 -4.61 -14.36 -2.95
N GLU A 40 -5.55 -13.78 -2.20
CA GLU A 40 -5.29 -13.31 -0.83
C GLU A 40 -4.88 -14.46 0.09
N GLN A 41 -5.45 -15.64 -0.10
CA GLN A 41 -5.11 -16.85 0.66
C GLN A 41 -3.64 -17.24 0.48
N GLU A 42 -3.10 -17.08 -0.73
CA GLU A 42 -1.68 -17.31 -0.99
C GLU A 42 -0.80 -16.26 -0.30
N ILE A 43 -1.21 -15.00 -0.27
CA ILE A 43 -0.52 -13.94 0.49
C ILE A 43 -0.54 -14.26 1.98
N GLN A 44 -1.68 -14.65 2.53
CA GLN A 44 -1.80 -15.07 3.93
C GLN A 44 -0.87 -16.26 4.27
N ALA A 45 -0.79 -17.25 3.37
CA ALA A 45 0.09 -18.40 3.53
C ALA A 45 1.58 -18.00 3.47
N ILE A 46 1.95 -17.05 2.60
CA ILE A 46 3.30 -16.49 2.54
C ILE A 46 3.65 -15.79 3.86
N LEU A 47 2.78 -14.93 4.38
CA LEU A 47 2.99 -14.20 5.63
C LEU A 47 3.12 -15.18 6.82
N ALA A 48 2.24 -16.18 6.91
CA ALA A 48 2.32 -17.19 7.96
C ALA A 48 3.63 -18.00 7.89
N SER A 49 4.05 -18.40 6.69
CA SER A 49 5.29 -19.14 6.45
C SER A 49 6.53 -18.29 6.77
N SER A 50 6.52 -17.02 6.39
CA SER A 50 7.57 -16.05 6.67
C SER A 50 7.80 -15.91 8.18
N LYS A 51 6.73 -15.76 8.94
CA LYS A 51 6.77 -15.66 10.40
C LYS A 51 7.39 -16.91 11.05
N ILE A 52 7.01 -18.12 10.59
CA ILE A 52 7.55 -19.38 11.09
C ILE A 52 9.04 -19.51 10.76
N LYS A 53 9.41 -19.20 9.53
CA LYS A 53 10.80 -19.31 9.04
C LYS A 53 11.67 -18.13 9.42
N ARG A 54 11.11 -17.07 9.98
CA ARG A 54 11.78 -15.81 10.32
C ARG A 54 12.52 -15.20 9.12
N VAL A 55 11.90 -15.24 7.95
CA VAL A 55 12.43 -14.63 6.72
C VAL A 55 11.69 -13.32 6.46
N PRO A 56 12.40 -12.18 6.27
CA PRO A 56 11.74 -10.92 5.92
C PRO A 56 10.99 -11.03 4.60
N VAL A 57 9.85 -10.34 4.50
CA VAL A 57 9.05 -10.25 3.27
C VAL A 57 9.03 -8.81 2.79
N CYS A 58 9.28 -8.62 1.50
CA CYS A 58 9.11 -7.33 0.84
C CYS A 58 8.13 -7.48 -0.32
N PHE A 59 7.07 -6.68 -0.31
CA PHE A 59 6.14 -6.61 -1.44
C PHE A 59 6.69 -5.69 -2.52
N ARG A 60 6.52 -6.10 -3.78
CA ARG A 60 6.95 -5.32 -4.94
C ARG A 60 5.80 -5.19 -5.93
N ALA A 61 5.53 -3.96 -6.32
CA ALA A 61 4.66 -3.62 -7.44
C ALA A 61 5.50 -3.32 -8.70
N GLY A 62 5.56 -2.07 -9.16
CA GLY A 62 6.31 -1.70 -10.37
C GLY A 62 7.83 -1.60 -10.21
N GLY A 63 8.37 -1.65 -9.00
CA GLY A 63 9.81 -1.50 -8.76
C GLY A 63 10.38 -0.15 -9.20
N THR A 64 9.57 0.90 -9.19
CA THR A 64 9.96 2.26 -9.59
C THR A 64 10.52 3.11 -8.45
N SER A 65 10.75 2.50 -7.30
CA SER A 65 11.34 3.13 -6.12
C SER A 65 12.81 3.50 -6.37
N LEU A 66 13.25 4.62 -5.76
CA LEU A 66 14.62 5.12 -5.89
C LEU A 66 15.48 4.88 -4.64
N SER A 67 14.87 4.40 -3.55
CA SER A 67 15.54 4.28 -2.24
C SER A 67 15.53 2.85 -1.70
N GLY A 68 15.34 1.85 -2.57
CA GLY A 68 15.47 0.44 -2.21
C GLY A 68 14.25 -0.15 -1.48
N GLN A 69 13.08 0.51 -1.49
CA GLN A 69 11.89 0.03 -0.77
C GLN A 69 11.34 -1.30 -1.34
N SER A 70 11.66 -1.62 -2.59
CA SER A 70 11.13 -2.79 -3.29
C SER A 70 12.17 -3.88 -3.57
N VAL A 71 13.30 -3.87 -2.84
CA VAL A 71 14.33 -4.90 -2.89
C VAL A 71 14.56 -5.52 -1.52
N THR A 72 15.00 -6.77 -1.48
CA THR A 72 15.23 -7.53 -0.24
C THR A 72 16.19 -8.68 -0.48
N ASP A 73 16.89 -9.10 0.56
CA ASP A 73 17.62 -10.36 0.64
C ASP A 73 16.78 -11.50 1.24
N GLY A 74 15.53 -11.21 1.62
CA GLY A 74 14.52 -12.17 2.09
C GLY A 74 13.64 -12.72 0.96
N TRP A 75 12.34 -12.81 1.21
CA TRP A 75 11.34 -13.18 0.22
C TRP A 75 10.74 -11.95 -0.43
N LEU A 76 10.78 -11.90 -1.76
CA LEU A 76 10.14 -10.85 -2.53
C LEU A 76 8.78 -11.34 -3.04
N VAL A 77 7.72 -10.57 -2.78
CA VAL A 77 6.36 -10.87 -3.24
C VAL A 77 5.99 -9.90 -4.36
N ASP A 78 6.04 -10.40 -5.60
CA ASP A 78 5.67 -9.64 -6.79
C ASP A 78 4.16 -9.69 -7.01
N ILE A 79 3.49 -8.60 -6.73
CA ILE A 79 2.06 -8.41 -6.98
C ILE A 79 1.76 -7.89 -8.39
N GLY A 80 2.76 -7.43 -9.11
CA GLY A 80 2.62 -6.87 -10.46
C GLY A 80 2.21 -7.90 -11.51
N ARG A 81 2.38 -9.20 -11.24
CA ARG A 81 2.09 -10.26 -12.20
C ARG A 81 0.58 -10.50 -12.38
N HIS A 82 -0.17 -10.58 -11.30
CA HIS A 82 -1.56 -11.08 -11.32
C HIS A 82 -2.61 -10.07 -10.85
N TRP A 83 -2.26 -9.06 -10.06
CA TRP A 83 -3.18 -8.14 -9.41
C TRP A 83 -3.37 -6.85 -10.24
N ARG A 84 -4.04 -6.94 -11.41
CA ARG A 84 -4.10 -5.84 -12.40
C ARG A 84 -5.51 -5.38 -12.76
N SER A 85 -6.54 -5.83 -12.05
CA SER A 85 -7.92 -5.47 -12.35
C SER A 85 -8.15 -3.97 -12.20
N ILE A 86 -8.94 -3.39 -13.11
CA ILE A 86 -9.38 -2.00 -13.12
C ILE A 86 -10.88 -2.02 -13.39
N GLU A 87 -11.67 -1.42 -12.50
CA GLU A 87 -13.12 -1.36 -12.58
C GLU A 87 -13.59 0.08 -12.36
N SER A 88 -14.27 0.66 -13.36
CA SER A 88 -14.90 1.98 -13.20
C SER A 88 -16.22 1.84 -12.48
N LEU A 89 -16.46 2.72 -11.51
CA LEU A 89 -17.69 2.80 -10.72
C LEU A 89 -18.33 4.18 -10.95
N ASP A 90 -19.65 4.25 -10.79
CA ASP A 90 -20.45 5.49 -10.85
C ASP A 90 -20.12 6.37 -12.07
N GLY A 91 -20.09 5.78 -13.25
CA GLY A 91 -19.80 6.51 -14.47
C GLY A 91 -18.39 7.13 -14.49
N GLY A 92 -17.40 6.45 -13.89
CA GLY A 92 -16.02 6.89 -13.85
C GLY A 92 -15.70 7.93 -12.76
N GLN A 93 -16.63 8.21 -11.84
CA GLN A 93 -16.36 9.08 -10.70
C GLN A 93 -15.45 8.40 -9.68
N ARG A 94 -15.54 7.08 -9.59
CA ARG A 94 -14.69 6.21 -8.77
C ARG A 94 -14.07 5.12 -9.63
N VAL A 95 -12.93 4.64 -9.21
CA VAL A 95 -12.27 3.49 -9.84
C VAL A 95 -11.77 2.55 -8.74
N ARG A 96 -12.13 1.27 -8.85
CA ARG A 96 -11.55 0.22 -8.03
C ARG A 96 -10.40 -0.41 -8.79
N VAL A 97 -9.24 -0.49 -8.16
CA VAL A 97 -8.03 -1.00 -8.80
C VAL A 97 -7.31 -1.97 -7.90
N GLN A 98 -6.72 -3.00 -8.49
CA GLN A 98 -5.80 -3.87 -7.80
C GLN A 98 -4.39 -3.26 -7.78
N PRO A 99 -3.55 -3.61 -6.77
CA PRO A 99 -2.27 -2.93 -6.52
C PRO A 99 -1.24 -3.07 -7.66
N GLY A 100 -1.33 -4.10 -8.50
CA GLY A 100 -0.47 -4.29 -9.67
C GLY A 100 -0.95 -3.58 -10.95
N ALA A 101 -2.03 -2.81 -10.90
CA ALA A 101 -2.48 -2.01 -12.04
C ALA A 101 -1.54 -0.82 -12.25
N ILE A 102 -1.08 -0.61 -13.50
CA ILE A 102 -0.20 0.52 -13.87
C ILE A 102 -1.03 1.79 -13.93
N GLY A 103 -0.58 2.88 -13.29
CA GLY A 103 -1.31 4.14 -13.20
C GLY A 103 -1.66 4.73 -14.58
N GLY A 104 -0.75 4.64 -15.55
CA GLY A 104 -1.02 5.07 -16.93
C GLY A 104 -2.15 4.27 -17.61
N LEU A 105 -2.26 2.96 -17.32
CA LEU A 105 -3.36 2.13 -17.84
C LEU A 105 -4.68 2.45 -17.15
N VAL A 106 -4.66 2.78 -15.85
CA VAL A 106 -5.85 3.27 -15.15
C VAL A 106 -6.35 4.57 -15.79
N ASN A 107 -5.45 5.51 -16.10
CA ASN A 107 -5.80 6.74 -16.79
C ASN A 107 -6.33 6.49 -18.20
N ALA A 108 -5.74 5.56 -18.95
CA ALA A 108 -6.24 5.17 -20.27
C ALA A 108 -7.65 4.58 -20.18
N HIS A 109 -7.93 3.76 -19.16
CA HIS A 109 -9.26 3.21 -18.90
C HIS A 109 -10.29 4.30 -18.56
N LEU A 110 -9.91 5.30 -17.75
CA LEU A 110 -10.79 6.41 -17.35
C LEU A 110 -10.98 7.47 -18.43
N LYS A 111 -10.19 7.44 -19.51
CA LYS A 111 -10.25 8.44 -20.60
C LYS A 111 -11.63 8.52 -21.26
N SER A 112 -12.33 7.39 -21.41
CA SER A 112 -13.69 7.34 -21.98
C SER A 112 -14.72 8.11 -21.13
N TYR A 113 -14.43 8.35 -19.86
CA TYR A 113 -15.23 9.14 -18.92
C TYR A 113 -14.75 10.60 -18.81
N GLY A 114 -13.72 11.00 -19.58
CA GLY A 114 -13.10 12.32 -19.47
C GLY A 114 -12.36 12.54 -18.15
N ARG A 115 -11.89 11.47 -17.49
CA ARG A 115 -11.30 11.49 -16.14
C ARG A 115 -9.92 10.85 -16.09
N LYS A 116 -9.20 11.11 -15.00
CA LYS A 116 -7.95 10.47 -14.61
C LYS A 116 -7.88 10.35 -13.09
N ILE A 117 -6.98 9.50 -12.57
CA ILE A 117 -6.66 9.49 -11.14
C ILE A 117 -5.93 10.77 -10.74
N GLY A 118 -6.03 11.13 -9.45
CA GLY A 118 -5.39 12.33 -8.92
C GLY A 118 -3.86 12.25 -8.92
N PRO A 119 -3.23 11.21 -8.34
CA PRO A 119 -1.77 11.07 -8.33
C PRO A 119 -1.21 10.93 -9.77
N ASP A 120 -0.19 11.74 -10.08
CA ASP A 120 0.42 11.79 -11.41
C ASP A 120 1.97 11.77 -11.35
N PRO A 121 2.62 10.78 -10.69
CA PRO A 121 4.06 10.72 -10.62
C PRO A 121 4.68 10.64 -12.03
N SER A 122 5.90 11.12 -12.18
CA SER A 122 6.64 11.06 -13.47
C SER A 122 6.78 9.63 -14.00
N SER A 123 6.77 8.65 -13.11
CA SER A 123 6.78 7.21 -13.42
C SER A 123 5.40 6.62 -13.71
N ILE A 124 4.35 7.41 -13.91
CA ILE A 124 2.94 6.95 -14.04
C ILE A 124 2.76 5.78 -15.03
N ASN A 125 3.57 5.73 -16.09
CA ASN A 125 3.50 4.69 -17.12
C ASN A 125 4.19 3.37 -16.72
N SER A 126 4.86 3.33 -15.56
CA SER A 126 5.55 2.15 -15.03
C SER A 126 5.15 1.87 -13.58
N ALA A 127 4.84 2.91 -12.82
CA ALA A 127 4.41 2.79 -11.42
C ALA A 127 3.04 2.11 -11.34
N MET A 128 2.92 1.20 -10.39
CA MET A 128 1.67 0.50 -10.10
C MET A 128 0.99 1.11 -8.88
N ILE A 129 -0.34 0.99 -8.81
CA ILE A 129 -1.17 1.65 -7.80
C ILE A 129 -0.75 1.30 -6.37
N GLY A 130 -0.44 0.03 -6.07
CA GLY A 130 0.02 -0.35 -4.73
C GLY A 130 1.28 0.40 -4.29
N GLY A 131 2.29 0.50 -5.16
CA GLY A 131 3.49 1.28 -4.89
C GLY A 131 3.22 2.79 -4.82
N MET A 132 2.29 3.30 -5.64
CA MET A 132 1.89 4.71 -5.61
C MET A 132 1.22 5.07 -4.28
N LEU A 133 0.38 4.19 -3.73
CA LEU A 133 -0.24 4.37 -2.41
C LEU A 133 0.79 4.24 -1.29
N SER A 134 1.61 3.20 -1.31
CA SER A 134 2.65 2.95 -0.29
C SER A 134 3.63 4.12 -0.17
N ASN A 135 3.95 4.79 -1.26
CA ASN A 135 4.85 5.96 -1.29
C ASN A 135 4.11 7.30 -1.13
N ASN A 136 2.77 7.32 -1.14
CA ASN A 136 1.95 8.54 -1.33
C ASN A 136 2.46 9.35 -2.54
N SER A 137 2.69 8.66 -3.65
CA SER A 137 3.26 9.24 -4.85
C SER A 137 2.39 10.38 -5.37
N SER A 138 3.01 11.50 -5.65
CA SER A 138 2.35 12.64 -6.22
C SER A 138 3.20 13.24 -7.35
N GLY A 139 2.55 13.85 -8.33
CA GLY A 139 3.19 14.55 -9.42
C GLY A 139 3.15 16.07 -9.25
N MET A 140 3.37 16.79 -10.35
CA MET A 140 3.33 18.24 -10.36
C MET A 140 1.89 18.79 -10.38
N CYS A 141 0.94 18.04 -10.96
CA CYS A 141 -0.43 18.51 -11.20
C CYS A 141 -1.41 18.15 -10.07
N CYS A 142 -1.11 17.11 -9.25
CA CYS A 142 -2.06 16.67 -8.22
C CYS A 142 -2.14 17.63 -7.02
N GLY A 143 -1.10 18.39 -6.75
CA GLY A 143 -1.00 19.19 -5.54
C GLY A 143 -1.16 18.36 -4.27
N VAL A 144 -1.78 18.95 -3.24
CA VAL A 144 -2.16 18.25 -2.00
C VAL A 144 -3.56 17.64 -2.14
N VAL A 145 -4.48 18.36 -2.78
CA VAL A 145 -5.91 17.99 -2.84
C VAL A 145 -6.17 16.70 -3.61
N ASN A 146 -5.40 16.43 -4.66
CA ASN A 146 -5.58 15.27 -5.53
C ASN A 146 -4.48 14.20 -5.34
N ASN A 147 -3.78 14.20 -4.21
CA ASN A 147 -2.81 13.15 -3.90
C ASN A 147 -3.51 11.83 -3.51
N ALA A 148 -2.74 10.76 -3.35
CA ALA A 148 -3.27 9.45 -3.00
C ALA A 148 -4.04 9.46 -1.67
N TYR A 149 -3.56 10.19 -0.68
CA TYR A 149 -4.18 10.31 0.64
C TYR A 149 -5.59 10.92 0.57
N HIS A 150 -5.78 12.02 -0.18
CA HIS A 150 -7.07 12.73 -0.24
C HIS A 150 -8.05 12.14 -1.26
N THR A 151 -7.59 11.30 -2.17
CA THR A 151 -8.43 10.65 -3.18
C THR A 151 -8.76 9.19 -2.86
N LEU A 152 -8.24 8.68 -1.75
CA LEU A 152 -8.62 7.37 -1.23
C LEU A 152 -10.05 7.43 -0.67
N GLU A 153 -10.93 6.58 -1.19
CA GLU A 153 -12.28 6.41 -0.66
C GLU A 153 -12.39 5.16 0.22
N SER A 154 -11.81 4.07 -0.23
CA SER A 154 -11.73 2.83 0.52
C SER A 154 -10.50 2.04 0.15
N ILE A 155 -10.06 1.18 1.05
CA ILE A 155 -8.92 0.31 0.83
C ILE A 155 -9.19 -1.07 1.43
N ARG A 156 -8.78 -2.11 0.68
CA ARG A 156 -8.70 -3.48 1.18
C ARG A 156 -7.25 -3.84 1.40
N PHE A 157 -6.91 -4.34 2.59
CA PHE A 157 -5.54 -4.62 2.98
C PHE A 157 -5.42 -5.89 3.84
N ILE A 158 -4.22 -6.44 3.91
CA ILE A 158 -3.88 -7.62 4.71
C ILE A 158 -2.83 -7.23 5.73
N LEU A 159 -3.11 -7.45 7.01
CA LEU A 159 -2.14 -7.22 8.08
C LEU A 159 -1.09 -8.34 8.14
N PRO A 160 0.07 -8.12 8.79
CA PRO A 160 1.13 -9.13 8.94
C PRO A 160 0.70 -10.41 9.65
N ASP A 161 -0.42 -10.40 10.38
CA ASP A 161 -1.02 -11.59 11.00
C ASP A 161 -1.94 -12.37 10.05
N GLY A 162 -2.09 -11.90 8.80
CA GLY A 162 -2.93 -12.51 7.78
C GLY A 162 -4.40 -12.07 7.83
N SER A 163 -4.82 -11.24 8.78
CA SER A 163 -6.19 -10.73 8.82
C SER A 163 -6.46 -9.75 7.68
N VAL A 164 -7.62 -9.89 7.04
CA VAL A 164 -8.06 -9.08 5.89
C VAL A 164 -9.08 -8.07 6.33
N TRP A 165 -8.94 -6.84 5.87
CA TRP A 165 -9.79 -5.69 6.20
C TRP A 165 -10.23 -4.96 4.93
N ASP A 166 -11.47 -4.50 4.90
CA ASP A 166 -12.05 -3.78 3.75
C ASP A 166 -12.85 -2.58 4.21
N THR A 167 -12.30 -1.39 4.11
CA THR A 167 -12.94 -0.17 4.61
C THR A 167 -14.19 0.25 3.83
N SER A 168 -14.49 -0.40 2.70
CA SER A 168 -15.75 -0.19 1.96
C SER A 168 -16.97 -0.79 2.68
N GLN A 169 -16.75 -1.67 3.67
CA GLN A 169 -17.81 -2.36 4.41
C GLN A 169 -18.05 -1.66 5.75
N SER A 170 -19.25 -1.19 5.99
CA SER A 170 -19.59 -0.43 7.22
C SER A 170 -19.42 -1.25 8.52
N SER A 171 -19.53 -2.58 8.44
CA SER A 171 -19.32 -3.47 9.58
C SER A 171 -17.87 -3.60 10.02
N GLU A 172 -16.91 -3.28 9.14
CA GLU A 172 -15.47 -3.51 9.41
C GLU A 172 -14.93 -2.61 10.52
N ALA A 173 -15.46 -1.41 10.70
CA ALA A 173 -15.07 -0.54 11.81
C ALA A 173 -15.35 -1.17 13.17
N VAL A 174 -16.53 -1.80 13.32
CA VAL A 174 -16.91 -2.50 14.56
C VAL A 174 -16.04 -3.75 14.75
N ARG A 175 -15.85 -4.53 13.69
CA ARG A 175 -14.99 -5.71 13.73
C ARG A 175 -13.54 -5.34 14.08
N PHE A 176 -12.99 -4.27 13.50
CA PHE A 176 -11.64 -3.81 13.78
C PHE A 176 -11.44 -3.41 15.23
N ARG A 177 -12.41 -2.66 15.80
CA ARG A 177 -12.38 -2.30 17.22
C ARG A 177 -12.41 -3.52 18.15
N THR A 178 -13.10 -4.58 17.74
CA THR A 178 -13.21 -5.80 18.55
C THR A 178 -11.97 -6.68 18.42
N GLU A 179 -11.56 -6.99 17.18
CA GLU A 179 -10.47 -7.92 16.92
C GLU A 179 -9.07 -7.30 17.08
N LYS A 180 -8.96 -5.96 16.95
CA LYS A 180 -7.71 -5.18 17.05
C LYS A 180 -7.78 -4.14 18.18
N ALA A 181 -8.44 -4.47 19.27
CA ALA A 181 -8.70 -3.55 20.37
C ALA A 181 -7.44 -2.85 20.91
N GLN A 182 -6.33 -3.58 21.05
CA GLN A 182 -5.06 -2.99 21.49
C GLN A 182 -4.56 -1.95 20.48
N LEU A 183 -4.51 -2.27 19.19
CA LEU A 183 -4.10 -1.34 18.13
C LEU A 183 -4.99 -0.10 18.11
N CYS A 184 -6.31 -0.29 18.23
CA CYS A 184 -7.27 0.82 18.30
C CYS A 184 -6.98 1.76 19.49
N ASN A 185 -6.74 1.20 20.67
CA ASN A 185 -6.40 1.99 21.86
C ASN A 185 -5.10 2.76 21.69
N GLU A 186 -4.07 2.15 21.08
CA GLU A 186 -2.79 2.81 20.79
C GLU A 186 -2.96 3.95 19.78
N LEU A 187 -3.73 3.74 18.70
CA LEU A 187 -4.04 4.79 17.73
C LEU A 187 -4.78 5.97 18.37
N LEU A 188 -5.78 5.69 19.20
CA LEU A 188 -6.54 6.73 19.92
C LEU A 188 -5.67 7.47 20.93
N ALA A 189 -4.78 6.78 21.65
CA ALA A 189 -3.85 7.42 22.58
C ALA A 189 -2.87 8.38 21.86
N ILE A 190 -2.35 7.97 20.70
CA ILE A 190 -1.52 8.85 19.85
C ILE A 190 -2.33 10.07 19.40
N ARG A 191 -3.56 9.86 18.95
CA ARG A 191 -4.47 10.93 18.55
C ARG A 191 -4.70 11.93 19.66
N GLU A 192 -5.03 11.46 20.85
CA GLU A 192 -5.25 12.31 22.02
C GLU A 192 -3.99 13.11 22.39
N ALA A 193 -2.81 12.48 22.35
CA ALA A 193 -1.54 13.15 22.62
C ALA A 193 -1.26 14.27 21.58
N ILE A 194 -1.59 14.05 20.32
CA ILE A 194 -1.44 15.08 19.26
C ILE A 194 -2.43 16.21 19.49
N LEU A 195 -3.71 15.91 19.72
CA LEU A 195 -4.75 16.91 19.92
C LEU A 195 -4.55 17.73 21.22
N GLY A 196 -4.01 17.08 22.26
CA GLY A 196 -3.69 17.72 23.54
C GLY A 196 -2.43 18.62 23.51
N ASN A 197 -1.70 18.61 22.37
CA ASN A 197 -0.51 19.46 22.21
C ASN A 197 -0.72 20.48 21.07
N PRO A 198 -1.14 21.72 21.37
CA PRO A 198 -1.44 22.73 20.36
C PRO A 198 -0.29 23.03 19.40
N SER A 199 0.94 23.04 19.90
CA SER A 199 2.14 23.31 19.09
C SER A 199 2.39 22.19 18.07
N LEU A 200 2.25 20.92 18.49
CA LEU A 200 2.40 19.76 17.60
C LEU A 200 1.26 19.71 16.58
N LEU A 201 0.02 19.92 17.02
CA LEU A 201 -1.16 19.95 16.16
C LEU A 201 -1.02 21.00 15.06
N ASP A 202 -0.60 22.21 15.40
CA ASP A 202 -0.39 23.30 14.44
C ASP A 202 0.76 22.97 13.47
N LYS A 203 1.82 22.36 13.96
CA LYS A 203 2.94 21.89 13.11
C LYS A 203 2.49 20.83 12.10
N ILE A 204 1.66 19.86 12.52
CA ILE A 204 1.10 18.83 11.63
C ILE A 204 0.22 19.51 10.59
N ARG A 205 -0.74 20.35 10.99
CA ARG A 205 -1.64 21.04 10.07
C ARG A 205 -0.88 21.83 9.00
N ARG A 206 0.12 22.60 9.38
CA ARG A 206 0.95 23.38 8.43
C ARG A 206 1.78 22.49 7.51
N LYS A 207 2.35 21.39 8.02
CA LYS A 207 3.15 20.47 7.22
C LYS A 207 2.35 19.87 6.07
N TYR A 208 1.13 19.43 6.34
CA TYR A 208 0.30 18.72 5.35
C TYR A 208 -0.53 19.65 4.46
N GLN A 209 -0.42 20.98 4.62
CA GLN A 209 -0.86 21.94 3.60
C GLN A 209 0.08 21.99 2.39
N GLN A 210 1.25 21.39 2.50
CA GLN A 210 2.24 21.29 1.43
C GLN A 210 2.42 19.82 1.05
N LYS A 211 2.93 19.60 -0.17
CA LYS A 211 3.28 18.25 -0.63
C LYS A 211 4.24 17.58 0.36
N ASN A 212 3.86 16.43 0.86
CA ASN A 212 4.67 15.60 1.73
C ASN A 212 4.54 14.13 1.31
N THR A 213 5.66 13.52 0.98
CA THR A 213 5.77 12.11 0.55
C THR A 213 6.77 11.34 1.40
N VAL A 214 7.10 11.85 2.59
CA VAL A 214 8.10 11.26 3.48
C VAL A 214 7.50 10.94 4.84
N GLY A 215 7.60 9.69 5.23
CA GLY A 215 7.11 9.17 6.51
C GLY A 215 5.58 9.02 6.54
N TYR A 216 5.09 8.52 7.66
CA TYR A 216 3.66 8.27 7.88
C TYR A 216 2.84 9.55 7.78
N SER A 217 1.63 9.44 7.25
CA SER A 217 0.65 10.51 7.13
C SER A 217 0.05 10.89 8.50
N LEU A 218 0.82 11.60 9.33
CA LEU A 218 0.40 11.97 10.70
C LEU A 218 -0.87 12.82 10.76
N ASN A 219 -1.22 13.48 9.66
CA ASN A 219 -2.50 14.19 9.55
C ASN A 219 -3.70 13.23 9.68
N ALA A 220 -3.56 11.92 9.45
CA ALA A 220 -4.62 10.95 9.68
C ALA A 220 -5.18 10.99 11.11
N PHE A 221 -4.33 11.28 12.10
CA PHE A 221 -4.76 11.45 13.49
C PHE A 221 -5.55 12.75 13.74
N VAL A 222 -5.46 13.70 12.84
CA VAL A 222 -6.17 14.99 12.91
C VAL A 222 -7.45 14.94 12.09
N ASP A 223 -7.39 14.34 10.91
CA ASP A 223 -8.46 14.33 9.91
C ASP A 223 -9.55 13.31 10.26
N TYR A 224 -9.19 12.20 10.91
CA TYR A 224 -10.10 11.08 11.22
C TYR A 224 -10.24 10.83 12.71
N GLN A 225 -11.37 10.20 13.09
CA GLN A 225 -11.68 9.84 14.48
C GLN A 225 -11.77 8.32 14.67
N GLU A 226 -12.22 7.62 13.63
CA GLU A 226 -12.39 6.18 13.63
C GLU A 226 -11.03 5.48 13.49
N PRO A 227 -10.63 4.57 14.40
CA PRO A 227 -9.33 3.89 14.33
C PRO A 227 -9.04 3.22 13.00
N LEU A 228 -10.04 2.58 12.36
CA LEU A 228 -9.86 1.95 11.06
C LEU A 228 -9.59 2.98 9.96
N GLU A 229 -10.22 4.15 9.99
CA GLU A 229 -9.97 5.24 9.04
C GLU A 229 -8.59 5.86 9.27
N ILE A 230 -8.21 6.09 10.53
CA ILE A 230 -6.85 6.54 10.88
C ILE A 230 -5.83 5.55 10.30
N PHE A 231 -6.00 4.26 10.59
CA PHE A 231 -5.06 3.24 10.16
C PHE A 231 -4.98 3.14 8.62
N SER A 232 -6.12 3.13 7.93
CA SER A 232 -6.17 3.04 6.46
C SER A 232 -5.45 4.20 5.79
N HIS A 233 -5.54 5.41 6.35
CA HIS A 233 -4.84 6.58 5.83
C HIS A 233 -3.36 6.63 6.24
N LEU A 234 -2.97 5.98 7.34
CA LEU A 234 -1.56 5.76 7.67
C LEU A 234 -0.88 4.80 6.69
N LEU A 235 -1.62 3.89 6.03
CA LEU A 235 -1.07 3.02 4.98
C LEU A 235 -0.59 3.83 3.77
N ILE A 236 -1.16 5.02 3.53
CA ILE A 236 -0.77 5.89 2.43
C ILE A 236 0.52 6.62 2.82
N GLY A 237 1.63 6.20 2.23
CA GLY A 237 2.96 6.66 2.56
C GLY A 237 3.71 5.81 3.60
N ALA A 238 3.16 4.64 3.98
CA ALA A 238 3.79 3.74 4.95
C ALA A 238 4.91 2.86 4.36
N GLU A 239 5.15 2.92 3.06
CA GLU A 239 6.19 2.14 2.36
C GLU A 239 6.10 0.63 2.61
N GLY A 240 4.87 0.08 2.80
CA GLY A 240 4.62 -1.33 3.07
C GLY A 240 5.07 -1.82 4.46
N THR A 241 5.22 -0.91 5.43
CA THR A 241 5.68 -1.27 6.79
C THR A 241 4.56 -1.62 7.77
N LEU A 242 3.30 -1.38 7.39
CA LEU A 242 2.13 -1.60 8.25
C LEU A 242 1.20 -2.71 7.74
N ALA A 243 1.12 -2.91 6.43
CA ALA A 243 0.29 -3.94 5.79
C ALA A 243 0.85 -4.29 4.41
#